data_b40dcc3e5d537daa5c8e21fb0d58d128
#
_entry.id   b40dcc3e5d537daa5c8e21fb0d58d128
#
_cell.length_a   1.000
_cell.length_b   1.000
_cell.length_c   1.000
_cell.angle_alpha   90.00
_cell.angle_beta   90.00
_cell.angle_gamma   90.00
#
_symmetry.space_group_name_H-M   'P 1'
#
loop_
_entity.id
_entity.type
_entity.pdbx_description
1 polymer ?
#
loop_
_entity_poly.entity_id
_entity_poly.type
_entity_poly.pdbx_seq_one_letter_code
_entity_poly.pdbx_strand_id
1 'polypeptide(L)'
;MLTFQQIIFKLQNYWADKGCTVIQPFDMEVGAGTSHPATCLRALGPEPWFAAYVQPSRRPKDGRYGDNPNRLQHYYQFQIALKPAPANIQDLYLDSLRELGIDPKVHDIRFVEDDWENPTLGAWGLGWEVWLNGMEVTQFTYFQQVGGIDCSPVLGEITYGIERLAMYLQGVENVYDLVWAKTLDGNIVTYGDVYHQNEVEQSTYNFEYSDADWLLRQFNDYEEQAKRLLAVEDTSLALPAYELVLKAGHTFNLLDARGAISVTERATYIGRIRALSRIVAQKFVESREKLGFPLLKNQ
;
A
#
# COMPACT_ATOMS: atom_id res chain seq x y z
N MET A 1 -4.42 -22.01 -16.20
CA MET A 1 -3.73 -20.71 -16.03
C MET A 1 -4.71 -19.75 -15.36
N LEU A 2 -4.36 -19.17 -14.21
CA LEU A 2 -5.18 -18.18 -13.49
C LEU A 2 -5.12 -16.83 -14.21
N THR A 3 -6.27 -16.17 -14.36
CA THR A 3 -6.33 -14.77 -14.82
C THR A 3 -5.95 -13.83 -13.66
N PHE A 4 -5.65 -12.57 -13.98
CA PHE A 4 -5.29 -11.56 -12.97
C PHE A 4 -6.37 -11.41 -11.89
N GLN A 5 -7.63 -11.30 -12.29
CA GLN A 5 -8.75 -11.23 -11.34
C GLN A 5 -8.93 -12.51 -10.51
N GLN A 6 -8.66 -13.69 -11.08
CA GLN A 6 -8.77 -14.96 -10.35
C GLN A 6 -7.67 -15.10 -9.27
N ILE A 7 -6.49 -14.55 -9.50
CA ILE A 7 -5.43 -14.48 -8.47
C ILE A 7 -5.94 -13.68 -7.26
N ILE A 8 -6.53 -12.51 -7.51
CA ILE A 8 -7.11 -11.66 -6.47
C ILE A 8 -8.21 -12.40 -5.71
N PHE A 9 -9.16 -13.04 -6.40
CA PHE A 9 -10.27 -13.76 -5.77
C PHE A 9 -9.77 -14.92 -4.91
N LYS A 10 -8.75 -15.66 -5.38
CA LYS A 10 -8.17 -16.75 -4.59
C LYS A 10 -7.49 -16.25 -3.32
N LEU A 11 -6.71 -15.18 -3.41
CA LEU A 11 -6.08 -14.59 -2.23
C LEU A 11 -7.11 -14.04 -1.24
N GLN A 12 -8.17 -13.37 -1.74
CA GLN A 12 -9.26 -12.88 -0.88
C GLN A 12 -9.95 -14.03 -0.14
N ASN A 13 -10.31 -15.10 -0.84
CA ASN A 13 -10.95 -16.27 -0.23
C ASN A 13 -10.02 -16.95 0.79
N TYR A 14 -8.76 -17.19 0.42
CA TYR A 14 -7.79 -17.80 1.31
C TYR A 14 -7.66 -17.03 2.63
N TRP A 15 -7.44 -15.72 2.56
CA TRP A 15 -7.25 -14.90 3.75
C TRP A 15 -8.53 -14.68 4.55
N ALA A 16 -9.70 -14.65 3.89
CA ALA A 16 -10.99 -14.69 4.58
C ALA A 16 -11.15 -15.96 5.42
N ASP A 17 -10.78 -17.14 4.87
CA ASP A 17 -10.80 -18.41 5.57
C ASP A 17 -9.79 -18.49 6.73
N LYS A 18 -8.74 -17.65 6.69
CA LYS A 18 -7.79 -17.47 7.81
C LYS A 18 -8.22 -16.43 8.83
N GLY A 19 -9.45 -15.91 8.74
CA GLY A 19 -10.04 -14.99 9.70
C GLY A 19 -9.78 -13.51 9.41
N CYS A 20 -9.25 -13.15 8.23
CA CYS A 20 -9.13 -11.77 7.84
C CYS A 20 -10.48 -11.17 7.45
N THR A 21 -10.74 -9.95 7.92
CA THR A 21 -11.82 -9.12 7.40
C THR A 21 -11.40 -8.62 6.01
N VAL A 22 -12.11 -9.05 4.95
CA VAL A 22 -11.85 -8.55 3.60
C VAL A 22 -12.55 -7.21 3.46
N ILE A 23 -11.75 -6.15 3.37
CA ILE A 23 -12.23 -4.78 3.20
C ILE A 23 -11.99 -4.28 1.77
N GLN A 24 -12.59 -3.14 1.44
CA GLN A 24 -12.43 -2.53 0.13
C GLN A 24 -11.14 -1.68 0.05
N PRO A 25 -10.64 -1.41 -1.15
CA PRO A 25 -9.55 -0.47 -1.36
C PRO A 25 -9.86 0.89 -0.71
N PHE A 26 -8.80 1.58 -0.28
CA PHE A 26 -8.94 2.97 0.13
C PHE A 26 -9.19 3.83 -1.12
N ASP A 27 -10.19 4.70 -1.04
CA ASP A 27 -10.70 5.47 -2.18
C ASP A 27 -9.92 6.77 -2.44
N MET A 28 -8.62 6.72 -2.21
CA MET A 28 -7.71 7.84 -2.40
C MET A 28 -6.39 7.37 -3.02
N GLU A 29 -5.65 8.30 -3.63
CA GLU A 29 -4.30 8.04 -4.12
C GLU A 29 -3.34 7.82 -2.96
N VAL A 30 -2.78 6.63 -2.90
CA VAL A 30 -1.74 6.23 -1.94
C VAL A 30 -0.57 5.60 -2.65
N GLY A 31 0.63 5.76 -2.12
CA GLY A 31 1.85 5.20 -2.71
C GLY A 31 2.08 3.73 -2.39
N ALA A 32 1.35 3.18 -1.42
CA ALA A 32 1.42 1.78 -1.01
C ALA A 32 0.17 1.37 -0.25
N GLY A 33 -0.12 0.07 -0.22
CA GLY A 33 -1.20 -0.51 0.59
C GLY A 33 -1.08 -0.21 2.07
N THR A 34 0.14 -0.07 2.58
CA THR A 34 0.45 0.34 3.96
C THR A 34 -0.22 1.66 4.37
N SER A 35 -0.40 2.59 3.43
CA SER A 35 -1.02 3.89 3.72
C SER A 35 -2.53 3.82 3.98
N HIS A 36 -3.18 2.71 3.65
CA HIS A 36 -4.57 2.50 4.04
C HIS A 36 -4.69 2.53 5.58
N PRO A 37 -5.69 3.23 6.15
CA PRO A 37 -5.89 3.28 7.60
C PRO A 37 -5.96 1.90 8.27
N ALA A 38 -6.44 0.89 7.54
CA ALA A 38 -6.53 -0.49 8.01
C ALA A 38 -5.16 -1.15 8.27
N THR A 39 -4.08 -0.64 7.72
CA THR A 39 -2.72 -1.07 8.08
C THR A 39 -2.05 -0.01 8.94
N CYS A 40 -1.83 1.20 8.41
CA CYS A 40 -1.03 2.22 9.06
C CYS A 40 -1.58 2.61 10.45
N LEU A 41 -2.85 3.00 10.54
CA LEU A 41 -3.41 3.44 11.82
C LEU A 41 -3.78 2.26 12.72
N ARG A 42 -4.22 1.15 12.16
CA ARG A 42 -4.52 -0.06 12.93
C ARG A 42 -3.28 -0.78 13.49
N ALA A 43 -2.09 -0.46 13.01
CA ALA A 43 -0.85 -0.88 13.65
C ALA A 43 -0.67 -0.31 15.06
N LEU A 44 -1.32 0.83 15.34
CA LEU A 44 -1.26 1.54 16.62
C LEU A 44 -2.28 0.99 17.63
N GLY A 45 -1.94 1.14 18.91
CA GLY A 45 -2.81 0.75 20.02
C GLY A 45 -2.88 -0.78 20.24
N PRO A 46 -3.58 -1.22 21.28
CA PRO A 46 -3.56 -2.63 21.72
C PRO A 46 -4.57 -3.52 21.00
N GLU A 47 -5.44 -2.98 20.16
CA GLU A 47 -6.56 -3.72 19.57
C GLU A 47 -6.08 -4.76 18.55
N PRO A 48 -6.58 -6.01 18.61
CA PRO A 48 -6.33 -7.01 17.59
C PRO A 48 -7.01 -6.60 16.27
N TRP A 49 -6.39 -6.96 15.16
CA TRP A 49 -6.91 -6.62 13.85
C TRP A 49 -6.37 -7.54 12.74
N PHE A 50 -7.26 -8.21 12.01
CA PHE A 50 -6.92 -9.03 10.86
C PHE A 50 -7.70 -8.53 9.66
N ALA A 51 -6.98 -8.07 8.63
CA ALA A 51 -7.58 -7.52 7.41
C ALA A 51 -6.84 -7.96 6.15
N ALA A 52 -7.59 -8.03 5.06
CA ALA A 52 -7.08 -8.29 3.71
C ALA A 52 -7.78 -7.36 2.72
N TYR A 53 -7.02 -6.79 1.78
CA TYR A 53 -7.58 -5.91 0.74
C TYR A 53 -6.63 -5.76 -0.44
N VAL A 54 -7.19 -5.44 -1.60
CA VAL A 54 -6.43 -4.98 -2.76
C VAL A 54 -6.29 -3.46 -2.66
N GLN A 55 -5.09 -2.93 -2.85
CA GLN A 55 -4.88 -1.50 -2.87
C GLN A 55 -4.22 -1.06 -4.17
N PRO A 56 -4.93 -0.32 -5.03
CA PRO A 56 -4.32 0.42 -6.12
C PRO A 56 -3.30 1.41 -5.55
N SER A 57 -2.08 1.37 -6.04
CA SER A 57 -0.98 2.21 -5.56
C SER A 57 -0.47 3.11 -6.68
N ARG A 58 -0.17 4.36 -6.32
CA ARG A 58 0.26 5.40 -7.25
C ARG A 58 1.66 5.86 -6.91
N ARG A 59 2.58 5.72 -7.88
CA ARG A 59 3.96 6.21 -7.78
C ARG A 59 4.30 7.03 -9.02
N PRO A 60 3.97 8.34 -9.03
CA PRO A 60 4.09 9.18 -10.22
C PRO A 60 5.48 9.14 -10.87
N LYS A 61 6.53 9.05 -10.06
CA LYS A 61 7.93 9.01 -10.53
C LYS A 61 8.30 7.72 -11.27
N ASP A 62 7.52 6.65 -11.08
CA ASP A 62 7.75 5.36 -11.74
C ASP A 62 7.08 5.26 -13.11
N GLY A 63 6.39 6.30 -13.57
CA GLY A 63 5.83 6.37 -14.92
C GLY A 63 6.87 6.16 -16.01
N ARG A 64 6.51 5.41 -17.04
CA ARG A 64 7.35 5.10 -18.22
C ARG A 64 6.55 5.10 -19.51
N TYR A 65 5.45 5.85 -19.57
CA TYR A 65 4.60 6.02 -20.76
C TYR A 65 4.07 4.69 -21.35
N GLY A 66 4.01 3.63 -20.54
CA GLY A 66 3.65 2.30 -21.03
C GLY A 66 4.75 1.56 -21.80
N ASP A 67 5.95 2.13 -21.90
CA ASP A 67 7.07 1.55 -22.67
C ASP A 67 7.87 0.50 -21.89
N ASN A 68 7.77 0.50 -20.56
CA ASN A 68 8.51 -0.45 -19.73
C ASN A 68 7.62 -1.65 -19.34
N PRO A 69 8.10 -2.90 -19.56
CA PRO A 69 7.30 -4.10 -19.31
C PRO A 69 7.05 -4.41 -17.84
N ASN A 70 7.81 -3.80 -16.91
CA ASN A 70 7.81 -4.14 -15.48
C ASN A 70 7.58 -2.95 -14.55
N ARG A 71 7.66 -1.71 -15.05
CA ARG A 71 7.57 -0.50 -14.23
C ARG A 71 6.36 0.32 -14.58
N LEU A 72 5.50 0.53 -13.58
CA LEU A 72 4.21 1.21 -13.70
C LEU A 72 4.11 2.32 -12.66
N GLN A 73 3.44 3.41 -13.01
CA GLN A 73 3.08 4.44 -12.04
C GLN A 73 1.81 4.08 -11.24
N HIS A 74 1.01 3.12 -11.75
CA HIS A 74 -0.18 2.59 -11.12
C HIS A 74 -0.13 1.07 -11.16
N TYR A 75 -0.26 0.40 -9.99
CA TYR A 75 -0.23 -1.05 -9.86
C TYR A 75 -1.00 -1.49 -8.62
N TYR A 76 -1.21 -2.80 -8.48
CA TYR A 76 -2.00 -3.36 -7.40
C TYR A 76 -1.12 -4.08 -6.37
N GLN A 77 -1.34 -3.76 -5.11
CA GLN A 77 -0.83 -4.53 -4.00
C GLN A 77 -1.98 -5.28 -3.34
N PHE A 78 -1.79 -6.58 -3.08
CA PHE A 78 -2.67 -7.32 -2.19
C PHE A 78 -2.07 -7.27 -0.79
N GLN A 79 -2.82 -6.67 0.13
CA GLN A 79 -2.33 -6.28 1.45
C GLN A 79 -2.97 -7.14 2.53
N ILE A 80 -2.14 -7.67 3.43
CA ILE A 80 -2.56 -8.38 4.64
C ILE A 80 -2.01 -7.64 5.84
N ALA A 81 -2.86 -7.44 6.84
CA ALA A 81 -2.51 -6.87 8.13
C ALA A 81 -2.97 -7.82 9.24
N LEU A 82 -2.03 -8.37 10.01
CA LEU A 82 -2.28 -9.32 11.08
C LEU A 82 -1.71 -8.78 12.40
N LYS A 83 -2.58 -8.44 13.33
CA LYS A 83 -2.21 -7.89 14.65
C LYS A 83 -2.96 -8.62 15.79
N PRO A 84 -2.26 -9.24 16.72
CA PRO A 84 -0.81 -9.46 16.73
C PRO A 84 -0.33 -10.32 15.57
N ALA A 85 0.92 -10.11 15.14
CA ALA A 85 1.54 -10.94 14.11
C ALA A 85 1.60 -12.39 14.59
N PRO A 86 0.99 -13.37 13.88
CA PRO A 86 1.06 -14.77 14.28
C PRO A 86 2.47 -15.32 14.07
N ALA A 87 2.88 -16.24 14.98
CA ALA A 87 4.22 -16.84 14.91
C ALA A 87 4.47 -17.64 13.61
N ASN A 88 3.42 -18.15 12.98
CA ASN A 88 3.46 -18.94 11.75
C ASN A 88 3.09 -18.12 10.50
N ILE A 89 3.26 -16.80 10.52
CA ILE A 89 2.87 -15.92 9.39
C ILE A 89 3.53 -16.31 8.06
N GLN A 90 4.78 -16.78 8.11
CA GLN A 90 5.49 -17.25 6.90
C GLN A 90 4.85 -18.53 6.34
N ASP A 91 4.44 -19.47 7.20
CA ASP A 91 3.75 -20.69 6.75
C ASP A 91 2.40 -20.36 6.11
N LEU A 92 1.63 -19.44 6.72
CA LEU A 92 0.38 -18.93 6.15
C LEU A 92 0.60 -18.31 4.77
N TYR A 93 1.66 -17.55 4.61
CA TYR A 93 2.01 -16.98 3.30
C TYR A 93 2.37 -18.08 2.28
N LEU A 94 3.22 -19.04 2.64
CA LEU A 94 3.61 -20.15 1.76
C LEU A 94 2.38 -20.99 1.36
N ASP A 95 1.44 -21.21 2.26
CA ASP A 95 0.18 -21.87 1.97
C ASP A 95 -0.68 -21.07 0.98
N SER A 96 -0.68 -19.73 1.08
CA SER A 96 -1.37 -18.89 0.10
C SER A 96 -0.79 -19.00 -1.31
N LEU A 97 0.53 -19.20 -1.43
CA LEU A 97 1.17 -19.47 -2.73
C LEU A 97 0.73 -20.82 -3.30
N ARG A 98 0.56 -21.86 -2.45
CA ARG A 98 0.02 -23.16 -2.89
C ARG A 98 -1.39 -23.03 -3.46
N GLU A 99 -2.24 -22.18 -2.86
CA GLU A 99 -3.58 -21.89 -3.40
C GLU A 99 -3.53 -21.27 -4.81
N LEU A 100 -2.47 -20.55 -5.12
CA LEU A 100 -2.24 -20.00 -6.46
C LEU A 100 -1.62 -21.03 -7.42
N GLY A 101 -1.24 -22.22 -6.94
CA GLY A 101 -0.59 -23.26 -7.72
C GLY A 101 0.93 -23.20 -7.71
N ILE A 102 1.53 -22.42 -6.81
CA ILE A 102 3.00 -22.35 -6.61
C ILE A 102 3.37 -23.28 -5.47
N ASP A 103 3.97 -24.42 -5.77
CA ASP A 103 4.45 -25.34 -4.74
C ASP A 103 5.83 -24.90 -4.24
N PRO A 104 5.96 -24.50 -2.95
CA PRO A 104 7.23 -24.10 -2.35
C PRO A 104 8.31 -25.17 -2.37
N LYS A 105 7.96 -26.45 -2.62
CA LYS A 105 8.94 -27.56 -2.69
C LYS A 105 9.65 -27.65 -4.04
N VAL A 106 9.06 -27.07 -5.09
CA VAL A 106 9.61 -27.14 -6.47
C VAL A 106 10.09 -25.79 -6.98
N HIS A 107 9.84 -24.72 -6.24
CA HIS A 107 10.23 -23.35 -6.57
C HIS A 107 11.29 -22.84 -5.59
N ASP A 108 12.27 -22.08 -6.08
CA ASP A 108 13.23 -21.39 -5.23
C ASP A 108 12.54 -20.15 -4.60
N ILE A 109 12.19 -20.26 -3.33
CA ILE A 109 11.60 -19.19 -2.55
C ILE A 109 12.56 -18.79 -1.46
N ARG A 110 12.98 -17.53 -1.47
CA ARG A 110 13.93 -16.96 -0.52
C ARG A 110 13.32 -15.81 0.24
N PHE A 111 13.50 -15.83 1.56
CA PHE A 111 13.23 -14.70 2.44
C PHE A 111 14.56 -13.98 2.68
N VAL A 112 14.66 -12.77 2.15
CA VAL A 112 15.86 -11.93 2.25
C VAL A 112 15.57 -10.78 3.18
N GLU A 113 16.42 -10.60 4.20
CA GLU A 113 16.25 -9.51 5.18
C GLU A 113 16.25 -8.16 4.47
N ASP A 114 15.20 -7.39 4.72
CA ASP A 114 15.02 -6.04 4.20
C ASP A 114 14.14 -5.23 5.17
N ASP A 115 14.78 -4.30 5.88
CA ASP A 115 14.08 -3.39 6.78
C ASP A 115 13.35 -2.32 5.98
N TRP A 116 12.07 -2.16 6.29
CA TRP A 116 11.19 -1.23 5.60
C TRP A 116 11.03 0.07 6.38
N GLU A 117 10.98 1.19 5.65
CA GLU A 117 10.64 2.48 6.22
C GLU A 117 9.77 3.33 5.27
N ASN A 118 8.93 4.15 5.87
CA ASN A 118 8.21 5.21 5.20
C ASN A 118 8.41 6.53 5.94
N PRO A 119 9.34 7.38 5.47
CA PRO A 119 9.69 8.61 6.16
C PRO A 119 8.53 9.60 6.33
N THR A 120 7.58 9.65 5.40
CA THR A 120 6.43 10.56 5.46
C THR A 120 5.41 10.15 6.52
N LEU A 121 5.24 8.85 6.75
CA LEU A 121 4.38 8.32 7.80
C LEU A 121 5.08 8.22 9.16
N GLY A 122 6.41 8.43 9.21
CA GLY A 122 7.20 8.17 10.40
C GLY A 122 7.09 6.71 10.84
N ALA A 123 7.00 5.80 9.86
CA ALA A 123 6.81 4.38 10.07
C ALA A 123 8.05 3.60 9.64
N TRP A 124 8.37 2.54 10.39
CA TRP A 124 9.40 1.59 10.03
C TRP A 124 9.12 0.22 10.65
N GLY A 125 9.75 -0.79 10.10
CA GLY A 125 9.63 -2.16 10.57
C GLY A 125 10.76 -3.05 10.08
N LEU A 126 10.96 -4.15 10.80
CA LEU A 126 11.84 -5.25 10.38
C LEU A 126 11.11 -6.04 9.31
N GLY A 127 11.83 -6.60 8.34
CA GLY A 127 11.13 -7.28 7.27
C GLY A 127 11.96 -8.20 6.40
N TRP A 128 11.27 -8.73 5.40
CA TRP A 128 11.79 -9.63 4.39
C TRP A 128 11.26 -9.25 3.01
N GLU A 129 12.11 -9.25 2.02
CA GLU A 129 11.69 -9.46 0.64
C GLU A 129 11.53 -10.95 0.36
N VAL A 130 10.45 -11.35 -0.30
CA VAL A 130 10.27 -12.72 -0.77
C VAL A 130 10.57 -12.79 -2.26
N TRP A 131 11.58 -13.56 -2.61
CA TRP A 131 12.03 -13.80 -3.97
C TRP A 131 11.56 -15.17 -4.45
N LEU A 132 10.83 -15.18 -5.56
CA LEU A 132 10.36 -16.40 -6.24
C LEU A 132 11.14 -16.58 -7.53
N ASN A 133 11.98 -17.62 -7.59
CA ASN A 133 12.84 -17.92 -8.74
C ASN A 133 13.61 -16.69 -9.27
N GLY A 134 14.12 -15.85 -8.37
CA GLY A 134 14.92 -14.69 -8.71
C GLY A 134 14.12 -13.39 -8.97
N MET A 135 12.80 -13.41 -8.76
CA MET A 135 11.94 -12.21 -8.83
C MET A 135 11.36 -11.91 -7.44
N GLU A 136 11.53 -10.70 -6.95
CA GLU A 136 10.85 -10.22 -5.75
C GLU A 136 9.35 -10.11 -6.03
N VAL A 137 8.53 -10.81 -5.24
CA VAL A 137 7.07 -10.87 -5.42
C VAL A 137 6.28 -10.37 -4.22
N THR A 138 6.90 -10.31 -3.05
CA THR A 138 6.21 -9.97 -1.80
C THR A 138 7.17 -9.29 -0.82
N GLN A 139 6.65 -8.38 -0.02
CA GLN A 139 7.32 -7.76 1.12
C GLN A 139 6.59 -8.13 2.41
N PHE A 140 7.34 -8.56 3.43
CA PHE A 140 6.89 -8.66 4.82
C PHE A 140 7.38 -7.48 5.62
N THR A 141 6.56 -6.97 6.53
CA THR A 141 6.95 -5.91 7.46
C THR A 141 6.36 -6.18 8.84
N TYR A 142 7.20 -6.22 9.85
CA TYR A 142 6.81 -6.25 11.26
C TYR A 142 6.93 -4.85 11.81
N PHE A 143 5.81 -4.13 11.93
CA PHE A 143 5.79 -2.73 12.31
C PHE A 143 6.34 -2.51 13.71
N GLN A 144 7.38 -1.68 13.79
CA GLN A 144 7.98 -1.26 15.05
C GLN A 144 7.43 0.10 15.50
N GLN A 145 7.28 1.03 14.56
CA GLN A 145 6.72 2.36 14.82
C GLN A 145 5.84 2.86 13.67
N VAL A 146 4.85 3.66 14.01
CA VAL A 146 4.04 4.47 13.10
C VAL A 146 3.85 5.85 13.73
N GLY A 147 4.13 6.92 12.98
CA GLY A 147 4.07 8.27 13.51
C GLY A 147 4.99 8.52 14.72
N GLY A 148 6.07 7.74 14.83
CA GLY A 148 6.97 7.78 15.98
C GLY A 148 6.41 7.14 17.27
N ILE A 149 5.28 6.43 17.18
CA ILE A 149 4.67 5.68 18.30
C ILE A 149 4.97 4.20 18.12
N ASP A 150 5.44 3.56 19.18
CA ASP A 150 5.74 2.13 19.19
C ASP A 150 4.47 1.29 18.96
N CYS A 151 4.58 0.26 18.12
CA CYS A 151 3.52 -0.69 17.84
C CYS A 151 3.59 -1.86 18.82
N SER A 152 2.58 -1.98 19.68
CA SER A 152 2.46 -3.09 20.63
C SER A 152 0.97 -3.45 20.85
N PRO A 153 0.57 -4.68 20.50
CA PRO A 153 1.36 -5.74 19.86
C PRO A 153 1.78 -5.40 18.44
N VAL A 154 2.84 -6.07 17.94
CA VAL A 154 3.36 -5.87 16.60
C VAL A 154 2.34 -6.33 15.55
N LEU A 155 2.12 -5.51 14.53
CA LEU A 155 1.39 -5.88 13.33
C LEU A 155 2.36 -6.48 12.30
N GLY A 156 2.04 -7.68 11.81
CA GLY A 156 2.69 -8.28 10.64
C GLY A 156 1.93 -7.91 9.36
N GLU A 157 2.63 -7.30 8.44
CA GLU A 157 2.13 -6.94 7.12
C GLU A 157 2.68 -7.89 6.06
N ILE A 158 1.84 -8.29 5.11
CA ILE A 158 2.26 -8.99 3.90
C ILE A 158 1.75 -8.19 2.71
N THR A 159 2.66 -7.76 1.85
CA THR A 159 2.34 -6.99 0.64
C THR A 159 2.71 -7.79 -0.59
N TYR A 160 1.73 -8.36 -1.27
CA TYR A 160 1.95 -9.08 -2.54
C TYR A 160 1.97 -8.09 -3.70
N GLY A 161 2.98 -8.19 -4.56
CA GLY A 161 2.98 -7.55 -5.87
C GLY A 161 2.16 -8.39 -6.85
N ILE A 162 0.89 -8.03 -7.09
CA ILE A 162 -0.02 -8.88 -7.85
C ILE A 162 0.44 -9.04 -9.28
N GLU A 163 0.93 -7.99 -9.93
CA GLU A 163 1.43 -8.03 -11.30
C GLU A 163 2.61 -9.00 -11.44
N ARG A 164 3.56 -8.96 -10.52
CA ARG A 164 4.74 -9.84 -10.55
C ARG A 164 4.34 -11.31 -10.36
N LEU A 165 3.46 -11.60 -9.40
CA LEU A 165 2.90 -12.95 -9.22
C LEU A 165 2.14 -13.43 -10.45
N ALA A 166 1.33 -12.56 -11.05
CA ALA A 166 0.56 -12.87 -12.24
C ALA A 166 1.46 -13.14 -13.45
N MET A 167 2.49 -12.32 -13.66
CA MET A 167 3.50 -12.52 -14.72
C MET A 167 4.18 -13.88 -14.57
N TYR A 168 4.58 -14.23 -13.34
CA TYR A 168 5.17 -15.53 -13.06
C TYR A 168 4.20 -16.69 -13.37
N LEU A 169 2.96 -16.61 -12.87
CA LEU A 169 1.95 -17.66 -13.05
C LEU A 169 1.48 -17.82 -14.49
N GLN A 170 1.47 -16.74 -15.26
CA GLN A 170 1.05 -16.75 -16.66
C GLN A 170 2.22 -16.98 -17.64
N GLY A 171 3.47 -16.87 -17.15
CA GLY A 171 4.66 -17.06 -17.97
C GLY A 171 4.85 -15.95 -19.02
N VAL A 172 4.51 -14.71 -18.67
CA VAL A 172 4.67 -13.53 -19.54
C VAL A 172 5.77 -12.61 -19.01
N GLU A 173 6.48 -11.95 -19.92
CA GLU A 173 7.59 -11.04 -19.59
C GLU A 173 7.18 -9.57 -19.61
N ASN A 174 5.99 -9.26 -20.14
CA ASN A 174 5.45 -7.92 -20.21
C ASN A 174 4.12 -7.87 -19.44
N VAL A 175 4.00 -6.94 -18.50
CA VAL A 175 2.81 -6.75 -17.67
C VAL A 175 1.55 -6.51 -18.50
N TYR A 176 1.67 -5.86 -19.65
CA TYR A 176 0.53 -5.55 -20.53
C TYR A 176 -0.03 -6.79 -21.24
N ASP A 177 0.73 -7.89 -21.31
CA ASP A 177 0.29 -9.16 -21.88
C ASP A 177 -0.45 -10.06 -20.87
N LEU A 178 -0.51 -9.66 -19.60
CA LEU A 178 -1.27 -10.38 -18.58
C LEU A 178 -2.74 -10.54 -18.99
N VAL A 179 -3.25 -11.75 -18.92
CA VAL A 179 -4.68 -12.02 -19.06
C VAL A 179 -5.39 -11.54 -17.80
N TRP A 180 -6.15 -10.46 -17.92
CA TRP A 180 -6.96 -9.91 -16.84
C TRP A 180 -8.21 -10.75 -16.59
N ALA A 181 -8.96 -11.01 -17.66
CA ALA A 181 -10.21 -11.74 -17.63
C ALA A 181 -10.49 -12.46 -18.96
N LYS A 182 -11.46 -13.37 -18.93
CA LYS A 182 -12.09 -13.93 -20.12
C LYS A 182 -13.56 -13.53 -20.15
N THR A 183 -14.01 -13.07 -21.29
CA THR A 183 -15.42 -12.71 -21.51
C THR A 183 -16.29 -13.97 -21.68
N LEU A 184 -17.61 -13.81 -21.69
CA LEU A 184 -18.55 -14.93 -21.85
C LEU A 184 -18.42 -15.65 -23.21
N ASP A 185 -18.04 -14.94 -24.25
CA ASP A 185 -17.78 -15.44 -25.59
C ASP A 185 -16.34 -15.95 -25.80
N GLY A 186 -15.54 -15.99 -24.71
CA GLY A 186 -14.20 -16.56 -24.70
C GLY A 186 -13.07 -15.61 -25.13
N ASN A 187 -13.38 -14.34 -25.42
CA ASN A 187 -12.35 -13.34 -25.71
C ASN A 187 -11.51 -13.05 -24.48
N ILE A 188 -10.26 -12.67 -24.72
CA ILE A 188 -9.31 -12.29 -23.69
C ILE A 188 -9.33 -10.76 -23.53
N VAL A 189 -9.40 -10.30 -22.27
CA VAL A 189 -9.10 -8.92 -21.88
C VAL A 189 -7.75 -8.93 -21.19
N THR A 190 -6.81 -8.14 -21.69
CA THR A 190 -5.46 -8.04 -21.14
C THR A 190 -5.32 -6.88 -20.13
N TYR A 191 -4.26 -6.91 -19.35
CA TYR A 191 -3.86 -5.77 -18.52
C TYR A 191 -3.61 -4.51 -19.38
N GLY A 192 -3.04 -4.71 -20.59
CA GLY A 192 -2.84 -3.66 -21.57
C GLY A 192 -4.13 -3.00 -22.04
N ASP A 193 -5.17 -3.80 -22.31
CA ASP A 193 -6.49 -3.27 -22.69
C ASP A 193 -7.07 -2.36 -21.61
N VAL A 194 -6.80 -2.67 -20.35
CA VAL A 194 -7.35 -1.93 -19.20
C VAL A 194 -6.50 -0.69 -18.87
N TYR A 195 -5.16 -0.79 -18.88
CA TYR A 195 -4.31 0.23 -18.26
C TYR A 195 -3.18 0.78 -19.11
N HIS A 196 -2.87 0.24 -20.29
CA HIS A 196 -1.75 0.75 -21.09
C HIS A 196 -1.92 2.25 -21.42
N GLN A 197 -3.09 2.64 -21.93
CA GLN A 197 -3.36 4.05 -22.25
C GLN A 197 -3.35 4.93 -21.00
N ASN A 198 -3.82 4.42 -19.87
CA ASN A 198 -3.74 5.13 -18.58
C ASN A 198 -2.29 5.39 -18.18
N GLU A 199 -1.37 4.42 -18.36
CA GLU A 199 0.06 4.62 -18.10
C GLU A 199 0.66 5.71 -18.99
N VAL A 200 0.29 5.73 -20.28
CA VAL A 200 0.73 6.77 -21.23
C VAL A 200 0.28 8.14 -20.76
N GLU A 201 -1.00 8.32 -20.51
CA GLU A 201 -1.60 9.61 -20.15
C GLU A 201 -1.15 10.10 -18.77
N GLN A 202 -1.11 9.22 -17.78
CA GLN A 202 -0.67 9.59 -16.44
C GLN A 202 0.82 9.92 -16.37
N SER A 203 1.67 9.22 -17.12
CA SER A 203 3.09 9.58 -17.25
C SER A 203 3.25 10.94 -17.88
N THR A 204 2.52 11.21 -18.96
CA THR A 204 2.51 12.52 -19.65
C THR A 204 2.06 13.63 -18.69
N TYR A 205 0.99 13.41 -17.94
CA TYR A 205 0.54 14.36 -16.92
C TYR A 205 1.61 14.58 -15.85
N ASN A 206 2.14 13.49 -15.27
CA ASN A 206 3.07 13.56 -14.14
C ASN A 206 4.36 14.31 -14.49
N PHE A 207 4.90 14.10 -15.69
CA PHE A 207 6.21 14.63 -16.08
C PHE A 207 6.16 15.93 -16.89
N GLU A 208 5.06 16.18 -17.62
CA GLU A 208 5.02 17.24 -18.60
C GLU A 208 3.94 18.30 -18.33
N TYR A 209 2.74 17.90 -17.96
CA TYR A 209 1.57 18.78 -17.91
C TYR A 209 1.04 19.11 -16.51
N SER A 210 1.51 18.46 -15.45
CA SER A 210 1.12 18.88 -14.09
C SER A 210 1.63 20.30 -13.81
N ASP A 211 0.74 21.15 -13.31
CA ASP A 211 1.05 22.55 -12.98
C ASP A 211 1.71 22.61 -11.59
N ALA A 212 3.00 22.92 -11.58
CA ALA A 212 3.80 22.98 -10.35
C ALA A 212 3.29 24.04 -9.36
N ASP A 213 2.90 25.21 -9.84
CA ASP A 213 2.42 26.29 -8.97
C ASP A 213 1.07 25.94 -8.34
N TRP A 214 0.21 25.27 -9.10
CA TRP A 214 -1.06 24.76 -8.58
C TRP A 214 -0.85 23.67 -7.52
N LEU A 215 0.06 22.72 -7.79
CA LEU A 215 0.41 21.66 -6.85
C LEU A 215 1.01 22.21 -5.55
N LEU A 216 1.87 23.23 -5.64
CA LEU A 216 2.46 23.91 -4.47
C LEU A 216 1.37 24.55 -3.60
N ARG A 217 0.41 25.24 -4.22
CA ARG A 217 -0.74 25.79 -3.49
C ARG A 217 -1.56 24.69 -2.83
N GLN A 218 -1.89 23.63 -3.58
CA GLN A 218 -2.65 22.49 -3.03
C GLN A 218 -1.96 21.84 -1.85
N PHE A 219 -0.64 21.61 -1.94
CA PHE A 219 0.12 21.05 -0.81
C PHE A 219 -0.03 21.92 0.45
N ASN A 220 0.15 23.21 0.32
CA ASN A 220 0.04 24.14 1.43
C ASN A 220 -1.41 24.19 2.01
N ASP A 221 -2.42 24.16 1.15
CA ASP A 221 -3.81 24.14 1.55
C ASP A 221 -4.16 22.85 2.32
N TYR A 222 -3.71 21.68 1.84
CA TYR A 222 -3.93 20.40 2.55
C TYR A 222 -3.22 20.39 3.91
N GLU A 223 -1.99 20.88 3.98
CA GLU A 223 -1.25 20.98 5.24
C GLU A 223 -1.97 21.89 6.24
N GLU A 224 -2.41 23.07 5.81
CA GLU A 224 -3.12 24.03 6.65
C GLU A 224 -4.44 23.45 7.17
N GLN A 225 -5.22 22.83 6.29
CA GLN A 225 -6.48 22.18 6.67
C GLN A 225 -6.24 21.02 7.64
N ALA A 226 -5.23 20.19 7.41
CA ALA A 226 -4.87 19.11 8.34
C ALA A 226 -4.53 19.67 9.73
N LYS A 227 -3.70 20.70 9.81
CA LYS A 227 -3.36 21.38 11.07
C LYS A 227 -4.60 21.91 11.80
N ARG A 228 -5.52 22.52 11.06
CA ARG A 228 -6.77 23.04 11.61
C ARG A 228 -7.63 21.93 12.21
N LEU A 229 -7.78 20.79 11.50
CA LEU A 229 -8.55 19.66 12.01
C LEU A 229 -7.90 19.03 13.25
N LEU A 230 -6.57 18.91 13.24
CA LEU A 230 -5.82 18.34 14.37
C LEU A 230 -5.81 19.25 15.61
N ALA A 231 -6.10 20.54 15.46
CA ALA A 231 -6.21 21.48 16.58
C ALA A 231 -7.60 21.46 17.25
N VAL A 232 -8.59 20.73 16.71
CA VAL A 232 -9.91 20.59 17.34
C VAL A 232 -9.79 19.71 18.58
N GLU A 233 -10.29 20.22 19.72
CA GLU A 233 -10.19 19.54 21.03
C GLU A 233 -11.43 18.75 21.41
N ASP A 234 -12.61 19.25 21.05
CA ASP A 234 -13.90 18.67 21.47
C ASP A 234 -14.20 17.30 20.88
N THR A 235 -13.67 17.03 19.69
CA THR A 235 -13.82 15.75 18.99
C THR A 235 -12.57 15.37 18.22
N SER A 236 -12.35 14.07 18.05
CA SER A 236 -11.22 13.60 17.25
C SER A 236 -11.54 13.65 15.76
N LEU A 237 -10.73 14.37 15.00
CA LEU A 237 -10.78 14.44 13.55
C LEU A 237 -9.51 13.82 12.90
N ALA A 238 -8.92 12.82 13.56
CA ALA A 238 -7.70 12.16 13.10
C ALA A 238 -7.85 11.53 11.70
N LEU A 239 -8.99 10.87 11.43
CA LEU A 239 -9.21 10.22 10.12
C LEU A 239 -9.32 11.21 8.96
N PRO A 240 -10.19 12.26 9.00
CA PRO A 240 -10.22 13.25 7.93
C PRO A 240 -8.91 14.04 7.82
N ALA A 241 -8.20 14.28 8.93
CA ALA A 241 -6.87 14.88 8.87
C ALA A 241 -5.86 13.97 8.19
N TYR A 242 -5.92 12.66 8.44
CA TYR A 242 -5.08 11.66 7.76
C TYR A 242 -5.29 11.67 6.24
N GLU A 243 -6.53 11.78 5.78
CA GLU A 243 -6.83 11.92 4.35
C GLU A 243 -6.14 13.13 3.73
N LEU A 244 -6.15 14.27 4.42
CA LEU A 244 -5.45 15.50 3.97
C LEU A 244 -3.93 15.31 3.95
N VAL A 245 -3.37 14.59 4.93
CA VAL A 245 -1.95 14.24 4.96
C VAL A 245 -1.58 13.36 3.74
N LEU A 246 -2.43 12.39 3.40
CA LEU A 246 -2.20 11.54 2.22
C LEU A 246 -2.33 12.32 0.91
N LYS A 247 -3.28 13.25 0.81
CA LYS A 247 -3.39 14.18 -0.34
C LYS A 247 -2.14 15.04 -0.48
N ALA A 248 -1.64 15.61 0.61
CA ALA A 248 -0.38 16.34 0.61
C ALA A 248 0.79 15.45 0.16
N GLY A 249 0.83 14.19 0.61
CA GLY A 249 1.84 13.21 0.20
C GLY A 249 1.79 12.89 -1.29
N HIS A 250 0.60 12.68 -1.85
CA HIS A 250 0.45 12.47 -3.31
C HIS A 250 0.85 13.71 -4.10
N THR A 251 0.43 14.90 -3.66
CA THR A 251 0.82 16.17 -4.27
C THR A 251 2.35 16.36 -4.26
N PHE A 252 3.00 16.03 -3.15
CA PHE A 252 4.46 16.01 -3.06
C PHE A 252 5.09 15.04 -4.08
N ASN A 253 4.54 13.85 -4.25
CA ASN A 253 5.02 12.87 -5.22
C ASN A 253 4.88 13.38 -6.67
N LEU A 254 3.82 14.12 -6.98
CA LEU A 254 3.65 14.79 -8.28
C LEU A 254 4.68 15.91 -8.49
N LEU A 255 4.92 16.74 -7.48
CA LEU A 255 5.96 17.77 -7.51
C LEU A 255 7.36 17.18 -7.74
N ASP A 256 7.68 16.07 -7.06
CA ASP A 256 8.94 15.35 -7.21
C ASP A 256 9.07 14.74 -8.62
N ALA A 257 8.01 14.13 -9.14
CA ALA A 257 7.98 13.61 -10.51
C ALA A 257 8.13 14.72 -11.56
N ARG A 258 7.48 15.86 -11.35
CA ARG A 258 7.55 17.04 -12.25
C ARG A 258 8.92 17.72 -12.21
N GLY A 259 9.79 17.36 -11.25
CA GLY A 259 11.09 18.02 -11.07
C GLY A 259 10.98 19.45 -10.52
N ALA A 260 9.86 19.77 -9.88
CA ALA A 260 9.56 21.11 -9.36
C ALA A 260 10.20 21.40 -8.00
N ILE A 261 10.82 20.42 -7.35
CA ILE A 261 11.48 20.54 -6.06
C ILE A 261 12.91 19.97 -6.12
N SER A 262 13.82 20.66 -5.46
CA SER A 262 15.21 20.23 -5.35
C SER A 262 15.36 19.08 -4.33
N VAL A 263 16.51 18.42 -4.33
CA VAL A 263 16.85 17.37 -3.36
C VAL A 263 16.76 17.88 -1.91
N THR A 264 17.21 19.12 -1.66
CA THR A 264 17.15 19.75 -0.33
C THR A 264 15.70 20.04 0.09
N GLU A 265 14.91 20.60 -0.81
CA GLU A 265 13.48 20.87 -0.56
C GLU A 265 12.70 19.59 -0.31
N ARG A 266 13.04 18.49 -0.99
CA ARG A 266 12.43 17.18 -0.80
C ARG A 266 12.46 16.74 0.67
N ALA A 267 13.61 16.89 1.34
CA ALA A 267 13.75 16.57 2.77
C ALA A 267 12.81 17.42 3.63
N THR A 268 12.66 18.71 3.28
CA THR A 268 11.75 19.64 3.98
C THR A 268 10.29 19.20 3.84
N TYR A 269 9.83 18.85 2.63
CA TYR A 269 8.46 18.37 2.41
C TYR A 269 8.18 17.06 3.17
N ILE A 270 9.10 16.11 3.13
CA ILE A 270 9.00 14.86 3.90
C ILE A 270 8.86 15.17 5.39
N GLY A 271 9.66 16.09 5.93
CA GLY A 271 9.59 16.51 7.32
C GLY A 271 8.24 17.14 7.70
N ARG A 272 7.67 17.97 6.82
CA ARG A 272 6.33 18.59 7.01
C ARG A 272 5.23 17.53 7.09
N ILE A 273 5.24 16.57 6.16
CA ILE A 273 4.24 15.47 6.13
C ILE A 273 4.42 14.58 7.37
N ARG A 274 5.67 14.23 7.73
CA ARG A 274 5.97 13.43 8.92
C ARG A 274 5.47 14.08 10.21
N ALA A 275 5.63 15.38 10.35
CA ALA A 275 5.14 16.12 11.51
C ALA A 275 3.62 16.00 11.67
N LEU A 276 2.87 16.10 10.58
CA LEU A 276 1.42 15.90 10.58
C LEU A 276 1.05 14.44 10.88
N SER A 277 1.74 13.48 10.26
CA SER A 277 1.51 12.05 10.49
C SER A 277 1.68 11.67 11.95
N ARG A 278 2.65 12.27 12.64
CA ARG A 278 2.86 12.07 14.08
C ARG A 278 1.64 12.53 14.90
N ILE A 279 1.10 13.70 14.61
CA ILE A 279 -0.05 14.23 15.34
C ILE A 279 -1.30 13.39 15.03
N VAL A 280 -1.49 12.98 13.78
CA VAL A 280 -2.57 12.07 13.38
C VAL A 280 -2.49 10.76 14.18
N ALA A 281 -1.32 10.15 14.27
CA ALA A 281 -1.11 8.91 15.01
C ALA A 281 -1.48 9.06 16.49
N GLN A 282 -1.03 10.14 17.14
CA GLN A 282 -1.38 10.45 18.53
C GLN A 282 -2.90 10.62 18.71
N LYS A 283 -3.53 11.44 17.89
CA LYS A 283 -4.97 11.70 17.95
C LYS A 283 -5.81 10.45 17.64
N PHE A 284 -5.32 9.58 16.76
CA PHE A 284 -5.98 8.30 16.50
C PHE A 284 -5.96 7.39 17.73
N VAL A 285 -4.80 7.21 18.37
CA VAL A 285 -4.67 6.39 19.58
C VAL A 285 -5.55 6.95 20.72
N GLU A 286 -5.49 8.27 20.96
CA GLU A 286 -6.33 8.94 21.95
C GLU A 286 -7.84 8.70 21.69
N SER A 287 -8.25 8.74 20.43
CA SER A 287 -9.63 8.48 20.03
C SER A 287 -10.03 7.03 20.35
N ARG A 288 -9.17 6.06 20.04
CA ARG A 288 -9.43 4.64 20.35
C ARG A 288 -9.52 4.40 21.86
N GLU A 289 -8.64 5.05 22.61
CA GLU A 289 -8.64 4.97 24.08
C GLU A 289 -9.95 5.54 24.69
N LYS A 290 -10.38 6.71 24.24
CA LYS A 290 -11.65 7.31 24.66
C LYS A 290 -12.86 6.40 24.38
N LEU A 291 -12.82 5.61 23.30
CA LEU A 291 -13.82 4.58 23.00
C LEU A 291 -13.66 3.30 23.83
N GLY A 292 -12.60 3.21 24.64
CA GLY A 292 -12.28 2.06 25.46
C GLY A 292 -11.81 0.85 24.65
N PHE A 293 -11.13 1.07 23.52
CA PHE A 293 -10.60 0.04 22.64
C PHE A 293 -11.65 -1.04 22.28
N PRO A 294 -12.68 -0.74 21.49
CA PRO A 294 -13.85 -1.60 21.29
C PRO A 294 -13.54 -3.04 20.87
N LEU A 295 -12.45 -3.26 20.11
CA LEU A 295 -12.08 -4.58 19.64
C LEU A 295 -11.44 -5.47 20.72
N LEU A 296 -10.99 -4.91 21.84
CA LEU A 296 -10.54 -5.71 23.00
C LEU A 296 -11.71 -6.37 23.76
N LYS A 297 -12.91 -5.79 23.69
CA LYS A 297 -14.09 -6.27 24.43
C LYS A 297 -14.73 -7.50 23.81
N ASN A 298 -14.30 -7.87 22.61
CA ASN A 298 -14.83 -9.02 21.86
C ASN A 298 -13.94 -10.27 21.94
N GLN A 299 -13.01 -10.30 22.89
CA GLN A 299 -12.12 -11.45 23.16
C GLN A 299 -12.63 -12.29 24.34
#